data_60a51d353a34ca71c72e97bc3122f9b5
#
_entry.id   60a51d353a34ca71c72e97bc3122f9b5
#
_cell.length_a   1.000
_cell.length_b   1.000
_cell.length_c   1.000
_cell.angle_alpha   90.00
_cell.angle_beta   90.00
_cell.angle_gamma   90.00
#
_symmetry.space_group_name_H-M   'P 1'
#
loop_
_entity.id
_entity.type
_entity.pdbx_description
1 polymer ?
#
loop_
_entity_poly.entity_id
_entity_poly.type
_entity_poly.pdbx_seq_one_letter_code
_entity_poly.pdbx_strand_id
1 'polypeptide(L)'
;FWELSFPAILRIYLERVSMRDITFGYKESGLVGRCRAEKLLLVTTRGGDYSLPETEWMEMGARQLKALCAMFGIPKFELLCAEGLDDERVDARSRMDEALARADALGKTF
;
A
#
# COMPACT_ATOMS: atom_id res chain seq x y z
N PHE A 1 -5.78 -8.78 1.87
CA PHE A 1 -4.68 -9.14 0.95
C PHE A 1 -5.02 -10.44 0.24
N TRP A 2 -5.17 -10.38 -1.07
CA TRP A 2 -5.58 -11.50 -1.91
C TRP A 2 -4.63 -11.64 -3.09
N GLU A 3 -4.31 -12.90 -3.44
CA GLU A 3 -3.45 -13.20 -4.60
C GLU A 3 -2.18 -12.33 -4.64
N LEU A 4 -1.50 -12.22 -3.51
CA LEU A 4 -0.27 -11.41 -3.34
C LEU A 4 -0.46 -9.90 -3.54
N SER A 5 -1.70 -9.43 -3.51
CA SER A 5 -2.04 -8.01 -3.77
C SER A 5 -3.26 -7.58 -2.95
N PHE A 6 -4.00 -6.63 -3.43
CA PHE A 6 -5.23 -6.11 -2.85
C PHE A 6 -6.46 -6.66 -3.60
N PRO A 7 -7.67 -6.60 -3.00
CA PRO A 7 -8.89 -7.11 -3.62
C PRO A 7 -9.23 -6.44 -4.95
N ALA A 8 -9.93 -7.17 -5.84
CA ALA A 8 -10.33 -6.68 -7.15
C ALA A 8 -11.13 -5.37 -7.11
N ILE A 9 -11.93 -5.17 -6.07
CA ILE A 9 -12.71 -3.94 -5.92
C ILE A 9 -11.82 -2.70 -5.77
N LEU A 10 -10.68 -2.80 -5.10
CA LEU A 10 -9.72 -1.70 -5.03
C LEU A 10 -9.06 -1.46 -6.39
N ARG A 11 -8.79 -2.52 -7.15
CA ARG A 11 -8.28 -2.38 -8.51
C ARG A 11 -9.27 -1.63 -9.41
N ILE A 12 -10.54 -1.97 -9.35
CA ILE A 12 -11.60 -1.26 -10.10
C ILE A 12 -11.61 0.22 -9.74
N TYR A 13 -11.52 0.55 -8.46
CA TYR A 13 -11.42 1.94 -8.00
C TYR A 13 -10.18 2.64 -8.58
N LEU A 14 -9.02 2.01 -8.49
CA LEU A 14 -7.76 2.57 -9.01
C LEU A 14 -7.82 2.80 -10.53
N GLU A 15 -8.42 1.88 -11.29
CA GLU A 15 -8.64 2.06 -12.72
C GLU A 15 -9.54 3.26 -13.01
N ARG A 16 -10.59 3.46 -12.21
CA ARG A 16 -11.52 4.59 -12.37
C ARG A 16 -10.89 5.94 -12.06
N VAL A 17 -9.99 6.01 -11.10
CA VAL A 17 -9.31 7.27 -10.74
C VAL A 17 -8.05 7.52 -11.56
N SER A 18 -7.52 6.53 -12.27
CA SER A 18 -6.35 6.66 -13.15
C SER A 18 -6.76 7.27 -14.48
N MET A 19 -6.98 8.58 -14.49
CA MET A 19 -7.49 9.31 -15.64
C MET A 19 -6.46 10.30 -16.15
N ARG A 20 -6.11 10.16 -17.44
CA ARG A 20 -5.24 11.12 -18.12
C ARG A 20 -5.83 12.53 -18.04
N ASP A 21 -4.97 13.48 -17.81
CA ASP A 21 -5.26 14.92 -17.64
C ASP A 21 -6.09 15.29 -16.39
N ILE A 22 -6.40 14.31 -15.54
CA ILE A 22 -7.06 14.50 -14.23
C ILE A 22 -6.12 14.14 -13.08
N THR A 23 -5.71 12.87 -12.96
CA THR A 23 -4.83 12.40 -11.88
C THR A 23 -3.36 12.33 -12.29
N PHE A 24 -3.09 12.24 -13.57
CA PHE A 24 -1.75 12.30 -14.15
C PHE A 24 -1.82 12.90 -15.57
N GLY A 25 -0.70 13.23 -16.15
CA GLY A 25 -0.64 13.73 -17.52
C GLY A 25 0.78 13.64 -18.08
N TYR A 26 0.96 14.20 -19.27
CA TYR A 26 2.24 14.24 -19.95
C TYR A 26 2.60 15.68 -20.33
N LYS A 27 3.85 16.03 -20.10
CA LYS A 27 4.48 17.27 -20.56
C LYS A 27 5.74 16.91 -21.37
N GLU A 28 6.44 17.89 -21.89
CA GLU A 28 7.74 17.66 -22.59
C GLU A 28 8.75 16.91 -21.71
N SER A 29 8.69 17.13 -20.38
CA SER A 29 9.51 16.45 -19.39
C SER A 29 9.09 14.99 -19.12
N GLY A 30 7.98 14.51 -19.72
CA GLY A 30 7.43 13.17 -19.52
C GLY A 30 6.19 13.14 -18.63
N LEU A 31 6.03 12.03 -17.90
CA LEU A 31 4.90 11.79 -17.01
C LEU A 31 4.91 12.77 -15.82
N VAL A 32 3.77 13.39 -15.54
CA VAL A 32 3.57 14.29 -14.39
C VAL A 32 2.33 13.90 -13.63
N GLY A 33 2.43 13.82 -12.31
CA GLY A 33 1.30 13.61 -11.41
C GLY A 33 0.49 14.89 -11.20
N ARG A 34 -0.81 14.77 -11.00
CA ARG A 34 -1.73 15.88 -10.82
C ARG A 34 -2.57 15.79 -9.54
N CYS A 35 -2.41 14.74 -8.75
CA CYS A 35 -3.09 14.62 -7.47
C CYS A 35 -2.55 15.63 -6.45
N ARG A 36 -3.45 16.11 -5.58
CA ARG A 36 -3.12 17.04 -4.50
C ARG A 36 -2.90 16.35 -3.16
N ALA A 37 -3.10 15.03 -3.09
CA ALA A 37 -2.86 14.26 -1.89
C ALA A 37 -1.37 14.32 -1.50
N GLU A 38 -1.09 14.54 -0.24
CA GLU A 38 0.29 14.61 0.27
C GLU A 38 0.85 13.25 0.61
N LYS A 39 -0.03 12.29 0.92
CA LYS A 39 0.35 10.91 1.24
C LYS A 39 -0.78 9.92 0.99
N LEU A 40 -0.38 8.66 0.82
CA LEU A 40 -1.26 7.50 0.77
C LEU A 40 -0.85 6.52 1.86
N LEU A 41 -1.81 6.08 2.66
CA LEU A 41 -1.63 5.01 3.64
C LEU A 41 -2.36 3.77 3.15
N LEU A 42 -1.64 2.66 3.01
CA LEU A 42 -2.22 1.34 2.84
C LEU A 42 -2.31 0.64 4.20
N VAL A 43 -3.53 0.32 4.62
CA VAL A 43 -3.79 -0.51 5.80
C VAL A 43 -4.21 -1.89 5.33
N THR A 44 -3.52 -2.93 5.79
CA THR A 44 -3.80 -4.29 5.35
C THR A 44 -3.41 -5.33 6.41
N THR A 45 -4.05 -6.49 6.34
CA THR A 45 -3.66 -7.69 7.09
C THR A 45 -3.28 -8.79 6.11
N ARG A 46 -2.33 -9.64 6.47
CA ARG A 46 -1.78 -10.69 5.61
C ARG A 46 -1.59 -11.99 6.37
N GLY A 47 -2.01 -13.11 5.75
CA GLY A 47 -1.77 -14.44 6.29
C GLY A 47 -0.28 -14.79 6.31
N GLY A 48 0.41 -14.56 5.19
CA GLY A 48 1.86 -14.73 5.08
C GLY A 48 2.66 -13.53 5.58
N ASP A 49 3.95 -13.73 5.79
CA ASP A 49 4.91 -12.68 6.09
C ASP A 49 5.71 -12.34 4.81
N TYR A 50 5.48 -11.15 4.28
CA TYR A 50 6.14 -10.64 3.07
C TYR A 50 7.20 -9.56 3.39
N SER A 51 7.64 -9.48 4.62
CA SER A 51 8.75 -8.62 5.05
C SER A 51 10.12 -9.32 4.97
N LEU A 52 10.11 -10.63 4.76
CA LEU A 52 11.32 -11.45 4.71
C LEU A 52 11.98 -11.39 3.32
N PRO A 53 13.33 -11.49 3.23
CA PRO A 53 14.04 -11.44 1.94
C PRO A 53 13.57 -12.49 0.93
N GLU A 54 13.18 -13.68 1.39
CA GLU A 54 12.70 -14.76 0.55
C GLU A 54 11.28 -14.59 0.03
N THR A 55 10.49 -13.71 0.63
CA THR A 55 9.07 -13.51 0.29
C THR A 55 8.72 -12.09 -0.16
N GLU A 56 9.57 -11.09 0.09
CA GLU A 56 9.28 -9.69 -0.24
C GLU A 56 8.99 -9.45 -1.72
N TRP A 57 9.61 -10.23 -2.61
CA TRP A 57 9.40 -10.13 -4.05
C TRP A 57 7.96 -10.52 -4.47
N MET A 58 7.27 -11.30 -3.65
CA MET A 58 5.88 -11.74 -3.88
C MET A 58 4.85 -10.67 -3.50
N GLU A 59 5.26 -9.64 -2.78
CA GLU A 59 4.36 -8.57 -2.36
C GLU A 59 4.12 -7.60 -3.53
N MET A 60 2.94 -7.65 -4.13
CA MET A 60 2.58 -6.87 -5.31
C MET A 60 1.67 -5.68 -4.99
N GLY A 61 0.91 -5.73 -3.89
CA GLY A 61 -0.08 -4.71 -3.56
C GLY A 61 0.53 -3.37 -3.17
N ALA A 62 1.40 -3.35 -2.16
CA ALA A 62 2.08 -2.13 -1.73
C ALA A 62 3.03 -1.60 -2.81
N ARG A 63 3.70 -2.49 -3.54
CA ARG A 63 4.57 -2.12 -4.65
C ARG A 63 3.81 -1.39 -5.75
N GLN A 64 2.65 -1.91 -6.15
CA GLN A 64 1.82 -1.26 -7.16
C GLN A 64 1.29 0.09 -6.67
N LEU A 65 0.80 0.19 -5.44
CA LEU A 65 0.31 1.46 -4.89
C LEU A 65 1.41 2.50 -4.77
N LYS A 66 2.62 2.09 -4.40
CA LYS A 66 3.78 2.98 -4.36
C LYS A 66 4.13 3.51 -5.76
N ALA A 67 4.06 2.66 -6.78
CA ALA A 67 4.25 3.06 -8.17
C ALA A 67 3.15 4.03 -8.63
N LEU A 68 1.88 3.78 -8.27
CA LEU A 68 0.78 4.69 -8.56
C LEU A 68 0.92 6.04 -7.85
N CYS A 69 1.45 6.07 -6.61
CA CYS A 69 1.78 7.33 -5.93
C CYS A 69 2.75 8.16 -6.76
N ALA A 70 3.81 7.55 -7.27
CA ALA A 70 4.77 8.24 -8.15
C ALA A 70 4.09 8.75 -9.43
N MET A 71 3.24 7.94 -10.06
CA MET A 71 2.50 8.34 -11.27
C MET A 71 1.53 9.49 -10.99
N PHE A 72 0.85 9.50 -9.85
CA PHE A 72 -0.12 10.53 -9.47
C PHE A 72 0.51 11.78 -8.84
N GLY A 73 1.79 11.75 -8.53
CA GLY A 73 2.49 12.87 -7.86
C GLY A 73 2.22 12.94 -6.37
N ILE A 74 1.88 11.81 -5.73
CA ILE A 74 1.71 11.70 -4.28
C ILE A 74 3.09 11.42 -3.66
N PRO A 75 3.67 12.35 -2.88
CA PRO A 75 5.07 12.26 -2.49
C PRO A 75 5.37 11.21 -1.42
N LYS A 76 4.38 10.81 -0.63
CA LYS A 76 4.58 9.88 0.49
C LYS A 76 3.67 8.66 0.37
N PHE A 77 4.26 7.49 0.56
CA PHE A 77 3.54 6.23 0.70
C PHE A 77 3.89 5.60 2.04
N GLU A 78 2.88 5.20 2.80
CA GLU A 78 3.04 4.51 4.07
C GLU A 78 2.27 3.18 4.05
N LEU A 79 2.84 2.17 4.69
CA LEU A 79 2.25 0.84 4.85
C LEU A 79 2.07 0.53 6.33
N LEU A 80 0.82 0.29 6.73
CA LEU A 80 0.47 -0.27 8.03
C LEU A 80 -0.04 -1.69 7.82
N CYS A 81 0.70 -2.67 8.28
CA CYS A 81 0.42 -4.07 8.02
C CYS A 81 0.59 -4.93 9.27
N ALA A 82 -0.32 -5.89 9.46
CA ALA A 82 -0.12 -7.05 10.32
C ALA A 82 0.13 -8.27 9.43
N GLU A 83 1.28 -8.92 9.55
CA GLU A 83 1.73 -10.01 8.70
C GLU A 83 1.93 -11.31 9.47
N GLY A 84 1.93 -12.43 8.75
CA GLY A 84 2.15 -13.75 9.33
C GLY A 84 0.99 -14.25 10.18
N LEU A 85 -0.23 -13.76 9.96
CA LEU A 85 -1.39 -14.09 10.80
C LEU A 85 -1.87 -15.54 10.65
N ASP A 86 -1.52 -16.20 9.53
CA ASP A 86 -1.81 -17.61 9.27
C ASP A 86 -0.58 -18.50 9.45
N ASP A 87 0.55 -17.96 9.83
CA ASP A 87 1.78 -18.71 10.07
C ASP A 87 1.78 -19.29 11.50
N GLU A 88 1.65 -20.59 11.62
CA GLU A 88 1.62 -21.29 12.91
C GLU A 88 2.90 -21.11 13.75
N ARG A 89 4.01 -20.66 13.14
CA ARG A 89 5.27 -20.36 13.83
C ARG A 89 5.27 -19.00 14.52
N VAL A 90 4.23 -18.19 14.28
CA VAL A 90 4.14 -16.80 14.74
C VAL A 90 2.93 -16.66 15.66
N ASP A 91 3.07 -15.87 16.72
CA ASP A 91 1.93 -15.45 17.54
C ASP A 91 1.15 -14.34 16.82
N ALA A 92 0.04 -14.72 16.17
CA ALA A 92 -0.81 -13.81 15.42
C ALA A 92 -1.35 -12.66 16.30
N ARG A 93 -1.64 -12.93 17.58
CA ARG A 93 -2.13 -11.89 18.50
C ARG A 93 -1.06 -10.83 18.76
N SER A 94 0.17 -11.25 19.02
CA SER A 94 1.30 -10.34 19.21
C SER A 94 1.53 -9.46 17.96
N ARG A 95 1.47 -10.05 16.76
CA ARG A 95 1.58 -9.30 15.51
C ARG A 95 0.47 -8.27 15.33
N MET A 96 -0.74 -8.63 15.71
CA MET A 96 -1.86 -7.70 15.67
C MET A 96 -1.71 -6.56 16.69
N ASP A 97 -1.30 -6.86 17.91
CA ASP A 97 -1.07 -5.85 18.96
C ASP A 97 0.04 -4.87 18.55
N GLU A 98 1.12 -5.34 17.93
CA GLU A 98 2.18 -4.49 17.37
C GLU A 98 1.64 -3.58 16.26
N ALA A 99 0.81 -4.11 15.36
CA ALA A 99 0.20 -3.33 14.29
C ALA A 99 -0.75 -2.26 14.84
N LEU A 100 -1.54 -2.58 15.86
CA LEU A 100 -2.42 -1.63 16.54
C LEU A 100 -1.64 -0.50 17.23
N ALA A 101 -0.54 -0.83 17.89
CA ALA A 101 0.34 0.18 18.49
C ALA A 101 0.93 1.13 17.43
N ARG A 102 1.36 0.59 16.30
CA ARG A 102 1.82 1.42 15.16
C ARG A 102 0.69 2.27 14.58
N ALA A 103 -0.53 1.74 14.50
CA ALA A 103 -1.70 2.49 14.04
C ALA A 103 -1.98 3.69 14.95
N ASP A 104 -1.95 3.49 16.27
CA ASP A 104 -2.14 4.57 17.24
C ASP A 104 -1.06 5.66 17.11
N ALA A 105 0.20 5.25 17.00
CA ALA A 105 1.30 6.19 16.82
C ALA A 105 1.17 6.97 15.49
N LEU A 106 0.83 6.28 14.40
CA LEU A 106 0.65 6.89 13.08
C LEU A 106 -0.54 7.87 13.07
N GLY A 107 -1.64 7.52 13.72
CA GLY A 107 -2.83 8.37 13.82
C GLY A 107 -2.58 9.71 14.51
N LYS A 108 -1.58 9.79 15.38
CA LYS A 108 -1.20 11.05 16.07
C LYS A 108 -0.43 12.03 15.17
N THR A 109 0.20 11.54 14.11
CA THR A 109 1.09 12.32 13.23
C THR A 109 0.63 12.35 11.77
N PHE A 110 -0.40 11.58 11.46
CA PHE A 110 -0.92 11.50 10.10
C PHE A 110 -1.69 12.75 9.72
#